data_5982dcfde6ca6cce39036f26d65d6159
#
_entry.id   5982dcfde6ca6cce39036f26d65d6159
#
_cell.length_a   1.000
_cell.length_b   1.000
_cell.length_c   1.000
_cell.angle_alpha   90.00
_cell.angle_beta   90.00
_cell.angle_gamma   90.00
#
_symmetry.space_group_name_H-M   'P 1'
#
loop_
_entity.id
_entity.type
_entity.pdbx_description
1 polymer ?
#
loop_
_entity_poly.entity_id
_entity_poly.type
_entity_poly.pdbx_seq_one_letter_code
_entity_poly.pdbx_strand_id
1 'polypeptide(L)'
;NIMLNASMAETLKEFADKLIAEADVICCLDFNAIHRIDAMGDAVLASPARKILIDHHLHPEDFCKIIISHPEISSTSELVFRLICRMGYFSDISREGAECIYTGMMTDTGSFTYNSNKPEIYTIISELIKKGIDKDLIYRKVNQVYSESRLRMMGYVLYEKMKVYPEQHAALITLSLEEMNRFHYVTGDTEGFVNLPL
;
A
#
# COMPACT_ATOMS: atom_id res chain seq x y z
N ASN A 1 17.99 3.17 8.33
CA ASN A 1 16.54 3.41 8.32
C ASN A 1 15.93 2.62 7.18
N ILE A 2 15.17 1.58 7.51
CA ILE A 2 14.59 0.65 6.55
C ILE A 2 13.08 0.82 6.60
N MET A 3 12.47 1.04 5.44
CA MET A 3 11.04 0.89 5.24
C MET A 3 10.81 -0.53 4.72
N LEU A 4 10.06 -1.32 5.46
CA LEU A 4 9.71 -2.70 5.11
C LEU A 4 8.23 -2.75 4.76
N ASN A 5 7.91 -3.38 3.63
CA ASN A 5 6.55 -3.79 3.30
C ASN A 5 6.50 -5.30 3.05
N ALA A 6 5.32 -5.89 3.14
CA ALA A 6 5.13 -7.33 3.03
C ALA A 6 5.67 -7.93 1.71
N SER A 7 5.60 -7.20 0.60
CA SER A 7 6.03 -7.69 -0.71
C SER A 7 7.54 -7.84 -0.87
N MET A 8 8.35 -7.22 -0.02
CA MET A 8 9.81 -7.36 -0.03
C MET A 8 10.28 -8.59 0.74
N ALA A 9 9.41 -9.19 1.56
CA ALA A 9 9.79 -10.25 2.49
C ALA A 9 10.29 -11.53 1.82
N GLU A 10 9.62 -11.96 0.76
CA GLU A 10 9.93 -13.26 0.13
C GLU A 10 11.22 -13.24 -0.71
N THR A 11 11.50 -12.15 -1.41
CA THR A 11 12.62 -12.07 -2.37
C THR A 11 13.93 -11.60 -1.77
N LEU A 12 13.92 -10.98 -0.58
CA LEU A 12 15.10 -10.36 0.02
C LEU A 12 15.26 -10.68 1.51
N LYS A 13 14.73 -11.82 1.96
CA LYS A 13 14.67 -12.17 3.40
C LYS A 13 16.02 -12.07 4.11
N GLU A 14 17.07 -12.69 3.60
CA GLU A 14 18.40 -12.68 4.26
C GLU A 14 18.97 -11.25 4.33
N PHE A 15 18.76 -10.46 3.30
CA PHE A 15 19.18 -9.07 3.28
C PHE A 15 18.35 -8.22 4.27
N ALA A 16 17.04 -8.45 4.32
CA ALA A 16 16.14 -7.78 5.25
C ALA A 16 16.49 -8.12 6.71
N ASP A 17 16.70 -9.40 7.02
CA ASP A 17 17.07 -9.85 8.37
C ASP A 17 18.37 -9.20 8.86
N LYS A 18 19.38 -9.10 7.99
CA LYS A 18 20.63 -8.39 8.30
C LYS A 18 20.40 -6.92 8.62
N LEU A 19 19.64 -6.21 7.76
CA LEU A 19 19.34 -4.80 7.96
C LEU A 19 18.52 -4.56 9.25
N ILE A 20 17.57 -5.44 9.57
CA ILE A 20 16.79 -5.40 10.80
C ILE A 20 17.69 -5.59 12.03
N ALA A 21 18.66 -6.52 11.97
CA ALA A 21 19.58 -6.78 13.06
C ALA A 21 20.56 -5.63 13.33
N GLU A 22 20.98 -4.90 12.28
CA GLU A 22 21.94 -3.79 12.34
C GLU A 22 21.26 -2.42 12.57
N ALA A 23 19.93 -2.35 12.57
CA ALA A 23 19.21 -1.09 12.69
C ALA A 23 19.23 -0.51 14.11
N ASP A 24 19.36 0.80 14.24
CA ASP A 24 19.13 1.55 15.49
C ASP A 24 17.65 1.86 15.71
N VAL A 25 16.92 2.07 14.59
CA VAL A 25 15.49 2.40 14.57
C VAL A 25 14.82 1.66 13.42
N ILE A 26 13.69 1.03 13.70
CA ILE A 26 12.81 0.40 12.72
C ILE A 26 11.50 1.19 12.67
N CYS A 27 11.17 1.74 11.49
CA CYS A 27 9.87 2.34 11.23
C CYS A 27 8.97 1.28 10.60
N CYS A 28 7.95 0.87 11.34
CA CYS A 28 6.91 -0.04 10.89
C CYS A 28 5.80 0.79 10.24
N LEU A 29 5.63 0.64 8.92
CA LEU A 29 4.72 1.47 8.14
C LEU A 29 3.63 0.63 7.50
N ASP A 30 2.38 1.06 7.69
CA ASP A 30 1.21 0.52 6.99
C ASP A 30 0.86 -0.94 7.35
N PHE A 31 1.12 -1.31 8.60
CA PHE A 31 0.61 -2.57 9.16
C PHE A 31 0.41 -2.44 10.68
N ASN A 32 -0.77 -2.82 11.13
CA ASN A 32 -1.19 -2.72 12.53
C ASN A 32 -0.82 -3.93 13.39
N ALA A 33 -0.36 -5.03 12.78
CA ALA A 33 -0.10 -6.29 13.44
C ALA A 33 1.14 -6.98 12.84
N ILE A 34 1.95 -7.61 13.70
CA ILE A 34 3.24 -8.16 13.28
C ILE A 34 3.12 -9.32 12.28
N HIS A 35 2.04 -10.09 12.34
CA HIS A 35 1.78 -11.20 11.42
C HIS A 35 1.58 -10.75 9.95
N ARG A 36 1.30 -9.46 9.72
CA ARG A 36 1.10 -8.91 8.35
C ARG A 36 2.40 -8.75 7.56
N ILE A 37 3.55 -8.90 8.21
CA ILE A 37 4.86 -8.89 7.55
C ILE A 37 5.51 -10.28 7.49
N ASP A 38 4.67 -11.32 7.63
CA ASP A 38 5.01 -12.72 7.45
C ASP A 38 6.38 -13.10 8.07
N ALA A 39 7.28 -13.63 7.26
CA ALA A 39 8.59 -14.13 7.70
C ALA A 39 9.54 -13.08 8.30
N MET A 40 9.24 -11.77 8.17
CA MET A 40 10.04 -10.71 8.80
C MET A 40 9.60 -10.42 10.25
N GLY A 41 8.41 -10.86 10.65
CA GLY A 41 7.84 -10.54 11.97
C GLY A 41 8.75 -10.92 13.12
N ASP A 42 9.26 -12.17 13.12
CA ASP A 42 10.13 -12.66 14.17
C ASP A 42 11.46 -11.87 14.25
N ALA A 43 12.05 -11.52 13.11
CA ALA A 43 13.28 -10.72 13.06
C ALA A 43 13.04 -9.31 13.61
N VAL A 44 11.92 -8.67 13.27
CA VAL A 44 11.53 -7.36 13.80
C VAL A 44 11.32 -7.42 15.31
N LEU A 45 10.61 -8.45 15.83
CA LEU A 45 10.38 -8.61 17.26
C LEU A 45 11.70 -8.84 18.04
N ALA A 46 12.59 -9.67 17.50
CA ALA A 46 13.87 -10.01 18.14
C ALA A 46 14.90 -8.87 18.10
N SER A 47 14.76 -7.91 17.17
CA SER A 47 15.70 -6.80 17.03
C SER A 47 15.72 -5.91 18.29
N PRO A 48 16.91 -5.50 18.78
CA PRO A 48 17.04 -4.53 19.88
C PRO A 48 16.72 -3.09 19.46
N ALA A 49 16.53 -2.83 18.17
CA ALA A 49 16.22 -1.51 17.63
C ALA A 49 14.97 -0.90 18.26
N ARG A 50 14.94 0.42 18.34
CA ARG A 50 13.71 1.16 18.70
C ARG A 50 12.69 1.04 17.58
N LYS A 51 11.50 0.55 17.90
CA LYS A 51 10.40 0.36 16.93
C LYS A 51 9.41 1.50 17.04
N ILE A 52 9.03 2.05 15.88
CA ILE A 52 8.03 3.13 15.72
C ILE A 52 7.00 2.63 14.73
N LEU A 53 5.74 2.56 15.15
CA LEU A 53 4.61 2.27 14.26
C LEU A 53 4.03 3.59 13.72
N ILE A 54 3.84 3.67 12.41
CA ILE A 54 3.07 4.73 11.76
C ILE A 54 2.05 4.04 10.87
N ASP A 55 0.78 4.16 11.23
CA ASP A 55 -0.27 3.35 10.61
C ASP A 55 -1.64 4.03 10.69
N HIS A 56 -2.54 3.69 9.77
CA HIS A 56 -3.92 4.18 9.77
C HIS A 56 -4.95 3.05 9.94
N HIS A 57 -4.52 1.80 10.12
CA HIS A 57 -5.43 0.70 10.39
C HIS A 57 -5.99 0.74 11.81
N LEU A 58 -7.16 0.12 12.00
CA LEU A 58 -7.80 -0.03 13.30
C LEU A 58 -7.07 -1.07 14.16
N HIS A 59 -7.09 -0.89 15.47
CA HIS A 59 -6.62 -1.87 16.47
C HIS A 59 -5.14 -2.27 16.30
N PRO A 60 -4.18 -1.33 16.39
CA PRO A 60 -2.76 -1.67 16.35
C PRO A 60 -2.36 -2.56 17.54
N GLU A 61 -1.51 -3.57 17.27
CA GLU A 61 -0.87 -4.38 18.31
C GLU A 61 0.24 -3.60 19.04
N ASP A 62 0.48 -3.96 20.30
CA ASP A 62 1.48 -3.30 21.18
C ASP A 62 2.88 -3.93 21.01
N PHE A 63 3.45 -3.88 19.80
CA PHE A 63 4.83 -4.34 19.54
C PHE A 63 5.83 -3.21 19.32
N CYS A 64 5.37 -1.97 19.26
CA CYS A 64 6.18 -0.78 19.07
C CYS A 64 6.11 0.13 20.29
N LYS A 65 7.26 0.66 20.72
CA LYS A 65 7.33 1.61 21.86
C LYS A 65 6.68 2.97 21.54
N ILE A 66 6.69 3.37 20.28
CA ILE A 66 6.07 4.61 19.80
C ILE A 66 5.04 4.19 18.75
N ILE A 67 3.79 4.60 18.95
CA ILE A 67 2.68 4.30 18.07
C ILE A 67 2.05 5.62 17.62
N ILE A 68 2.08 5.86 16.31
CA ILE A 68 1.40 6.96 15.63
C ILE A 68 0.33 6.32 14.76
N SER A 69 -0.85 6.08 15.34
CA SER A 69 -1.98 5.44 14.68
C SER A 69 -3.15 6.39 14.59
N HIS A 70 -3.62 6.66 13.37
CA HIS A 70 -4.69 7.59 13.07
C HIS A 70 -5.65 7.00 12.03
N PRO A 71 -6.61 6.16 12.44
CA PRO A 71 -7.55 5.51 11.52
C PRO A 71 -8.45 6.47 10.72
N GLU A 72 -8.58 7.71 11.17
CA GLU A 72 -9.34 8.77 10.48
C GLU A 72 -8.58 9.38 9.29
N ILE A 73 -7.30 9.07 9.12
CA ILE A 73 -6.46 9.56 8.01
C ILE A 73 -6.58 8.61 6.81
N SER A 74 -6.47 9.16 5.61
CA SER A 74 -6.75 8.44 4.37
C SER A 74 -5.71 7.36 4.01
N SER A 75 -4.48 7.52 4.47
CA SER A 75 -3.37 6.61 4.19
C SER A 75 -2.21 6.80 5.15
N THR A 76 -1.40 5.77 5.34
CA THR A 76 -0.13 5.90 6.08
C THR A 76 0.83 6.89 5.39
N SER A 77 0.80 6.99 4.08
CA SER A 77 1.60 7.97 3.33
C SER A 77 1.23 9.42 3.67
N GLU A 78 -0.05 9.71 3.89
CA GLU A 78 -0.50 10.99 4.40
C GLU A 78 0.06 11.27 5.82
N LEU A 79 0.05 10.27 6.70
CA LEU A 79 0.63 10.39 8.04
C LEU A 79 2.13 10.68 7.98
N VAL A 80 2.87 9.98 7.13
CA VAL A 80 4.31 10.22 6.93
C VAL A 80 4.57 11.63 6.46
N PHE A 81 3.81 12.15 5.48
CA PHE A 81 3.92 13.53 5.04
C PHE A 81 3.69 14.51 6.19
N ARG A 82 2.61 14.33 6.95
CA ARG A 82 2.27 15.19 8.09
C ARG A 82 3.34 15.16 9.17
N LEU A 83 3.94 13.99 9.44
CA LEU A 83 5.03 13.84 10.40
C LEU A 83 6.27 14.61 9.94
N ILE A 84 6.70 14.45 8.67
CA ILE A 84 7.84 15.17 8.09
C ILE A 84 7.64 16.69 8.21
N CYS A 85 6.43 17.18 7.90
CA CYS A 85 6.11 18.60 8.02
C CYS A 85 6.17 19.09 9.47
N ARG A 86 5.63 18.31 10.43
CA ARG A 86 5.67 18.65 11.87
C ARG A 86 7.09 18.69 12.44
N MET A 87 7.98 17.87 11.89
CA MET A 87 9.41 17.87 12.24
C MET A 87 10.20 19.02 11.60
N GLY A 88 9.57 19.80 10.71
CA GLY A 88 10.20 20.93 10.03
C GLY A 88 10.98 20.56 8.76
N TYR A 89 10.89 19.33 8.28
CA TYR A 89 11.67 18.80 7.16
C TYR A 89 10.92 18.79 5.80
N PHE A 90 9.88 19.60 5.65
CA PHE A 90 9.15 19.69 4.37
C PHE A 90 10.05 20.07 3.20
N SER A 91 11.01 21.01 3.42
CA SER A 91 11.98 21.42 2.39
C SER A 91 12.84 20.26 1.89
N ASP A 92 13.12 19.29 2.75
CA ASP A 92 14.04 18.18 2.49
C ASP A 92 13.37 17.02 1.74
N ILE A 93 12.05 17.08 1.56
CA ILE A 93 11.35 16.10 0.69
C ILE A 93 11.84 16.29 -0.74
N SER A 94 12.57 15.30 -1.26
CA SER A 94 12.99 15.26 -2.66
C SER A 94 11.77 15.03 -3.58
N ARG A 95 11.97 15.22 -4.89
CA ARG A 95 10.96 14.89 -5.87
C ARG A 95 10.56 13.41 -5.80
N GLU A 96 11.51 12.50 -5.70
CA GLU A 96 11.29 11.05 -5.59
C GLU A 96 10.53 10.71 -4.31
N GLY A 97 10.87 11.35 -3.18
CA GLY A 97 10.12 11.22 -1.93
C GLY A 97 8.67 11.70 -2.07
N ALA A 98 8.46 12.81 -2.77
CA ALA A 98 7.13 13.32 -3.05
C ALA A 98 6.33 12.38 -4.00
N GLU A 99 6.98 11.77 -5.00
CA GLU A 99 6.39 10.75 -5.87
C GLU A 99 5.95 9.52 -5.07
N CYS A 100 6.77 9.04 -4.13
CA CYS A 100 6.42 7.92 -3.25
C CYS A 100 5.22 8.25 -2.35
N ILE A 101 5.24 9.42 -1.70
CA ILE A 101 4.13 9.86 -0.82
C ILE A 101 2.83 9.99 -1.63
N TYR A 102 2.89 10.65 -2.78
CA TYR A 102 1.71 10.80 -3.65
C TYR A 102 1.18 9.43 -4.11
N THR A 103 2.07 8.52 -4.51
CA THR A 103 1.70 7.17 -4.96
C THR A 103 0.95 6.42 -3.85
N GLY A 104 1.48 6.40 -2.62
CA GLY A 104 0.83 5.74 -1.50
C GLY A 104 -0.53 6.36 -1.17
N MET A 105 -0.65 7.70 -1.16
CA MET A 105 -1.94 8.37 -0.97
C MET A 105 -2.94 7.99 -2.08
N MET A 106 -2.47 7.94 -3.33
CA MET A 106 -3.30 7.63 -4.50
C MET A 106 -3.80 6.18 -4.47
N THR A 107 -2.92 5.21 -4.18
CA THR A 107 -3.27 3.79 -4.18
C THR A 107 -4.25 3.45 -3.07
N ASP A 108 -4.02 3.96 -1.87
CA ASP A 108 -4.83 3.70 -0.68
C ASP A 108 -6.25 4.28 -0.75
N THR A 109 -6.38 5.36 -1.50
CA THR A 109 -7.66 6.05 -1.71
C THR A 109 -8.35 5.67 -3.02
N GLY A 110 -7.89 4.62 -3.71
CA GLY A 110 -8.43 4.25 -5.01
C GLY A 110 -8.44 5.42 -6.00
N SER A 111 -7.30 6.07 -6.16
CA SER A 111 -7.15 7.28 -6.99
C SER A 111 -8.03 8.45 -6.51
N PHE A 112 -8.10 8.62 -5.20
CA PHE A 112 -8.88 9.68 -4.51
C PHE A 112 -10.40 9.57 -4.70
N THR A 113 -10.90 8.34 -4.84
CA THR A 113 -12.34 8.05 -4.90
C THR A 113 -12.90 7.56 -3.56
N TYR A 114 -12.05 7.11 -2.64
CA TYR A 114 -12.43 6.62 -1.31
C TYR A 114 -11.74 7.43 -0.22
N ASN A 115 -12.42 7.66 0.90
CA ASN A 115 -11.90 8.31 2.10
C ASN A 115 -11.06 9.58 1.84
N SER A 116 -11.39 10.34 0.78
CA SER A 116 -10.60 11.47 0.28
C SER A 116 -11.37 12.80 0.23
N ASN A 117 -12.49 12.92 0.94
CA ASN A 117 -13.32 14.13 0.93
C ASN A 117 -12.80 15.26 1.85
N LYS A 118 -11.64 15.08 2.51
CA LYS A 118 -11.05 16.11 3.37
C LYS A 118 -10.21 17.09 2.54
N PRO A 119 -10.44 18.42 2.67
CA PRO A 119 -9.70 19.45 1.92
C PRO A 119 -8.17 19.39 2.11
N GLU A 120 -7.74 18.92 3.28
CA GLU A 120 -6.32 18.79 3.63
C GLU A 120 -5.58 17.85 2.69
N ILE A 121 -6.23 16.80 2.20
CA ILE A 121 -5.65 15.85 1.25
C ILE A 121 -5.23 16.60 -0.03
N TYR A 122 -6.11 17.43 -0.56
CA TYR A 122 -5.85 18.21 -1.79
C TYR A 122 -4.81 19.30 -1.57
N THR A 123 -4.73 19.85 -0.36
CA THR A 123 -3.64 20.74 0.03
C THR A 123 -2.30 20.02 -0.01
N ILE A 124 -2.22 18.81 0.56
CA ILE A 124 -1.01 17.99 0.51
C ILE A 124 -0.64 17.67 -0.94
N ILE A 125 -1.60 17.24 -1.76
CA ILE A 125 -1.38 16.97 -3.18
C ILE A 125 -0.81 18.19 -3.90
N SER A 126 -1.37 19.39 -3.63
CA SER A 126 -0.86 20.64 -4.19
C SER A 126 0.61 20.89 -3.81
N GLU A 127 0.98 20.66 -2.55
CA GLU A 127 2.37 20.83 -2.09
C GLU A 127 3.31 19.78 -2.72
N LEU A 128 2.85 18.54 -2.91
CA LEU A 128 3.62 17.51 -3.60
C LEU A 128 3.83 17.85 -5.09
N ILE A 129 2.81 18.40 -5.77
CA ILE A 129 2.94 18.87 -7.16
C ILE A 129 3.98 19.99 -7.26
N LYS A 130 4.04 20.93 -6.30
CA LYS A 130 5.08 21.98 -6.26
C LYS A 130 6.51 21.40 -6.13
N LYS A 131 6.66 20.17 -5.61
CA LYS A 131 7.93 19.44 -5.61
C LYS A 131 8.32 18.88 -6.98
N GLY A 132 7.50 19.07 -8.01
CA GLY A 132 7.78 18.72 -9.41
C GLY A 132 7.40 17.31 -9.80
N ILE A 133 6.48 16.65 -9.07
CA ILE A 133 5.96 15.33 -9.47
C ILE A 133 5.07 15.44 -10.71
N ASP A 134 5.07 14.40 -11.54
CA ASP A 134 4.10 14.22 -12.62
C ASP A 134 3.03 13.20 -12.18
N LYS A 135 1.96 13.72 -11.58
CA LYS A 135 0.86 12.88 -11.07
C LYS A 135 0.18 12.03 -12.15
N ASP A 136 0.14 12.53 -13.39
CA ASP A 136 -0.51 11.83 -14.50
C ASP A 136 0.36 10.68 -14.98
N LEU A 137 1.68 10.85 -14.97
CA LEU A 137 2.63 9.78 -15.26
C LEU A 137 2.58 8.72 -14.15
N ILE A 138 2.51 9.12 -12.88
CA ILE A 138 2.38 8.19 -11.75
C ILE A 138 1.09 7.38 -11.90
N TYR A 139 -0.05 8.03 -12.15
CA TYR A 139 -1.33 7.36 -12.37
C TYR A 139 -1.24 6.31 -13.49
N ARG A 140 -0.67 6.70 -14.64
CA ARG A 140 -0.52 5.78 -15.77
C ARG A 140 0.37 4.58 -15.41
N LYS A 141 1.49 4.82 -14.73
CA LYS A 141 2.41 3.74 -14.32
C LYS A 141 1.80 2.76 -13.32
N VAL A 142 0.90 3.22 -12.47
CA VAL A 142 0.27 2.38 -11.44
C VAL A 142 -1.01 1.71 -11.97
N ASN A 143 -1.89 2.46 -12.64
CA ASN A 143 -3.24 1.99 -12.96
C ASN A 143 -3.43 1.54 -14.43
N GLN A 144 -2.48 1.84 -15.33
CA GLN A 144 -2.64 1.55 -16.76
C GLN A 144 -1.61 0.57 -17.31
N VAL A 145 -0.84 -0.10 -16.46
CA VAL A 145 0.12 -1.15 -16.87
C VAL A 145 -0.57 -2.51 -16.77
N TYR A 146 -1.42 -2.80 -17.75
CA TYR A 146 -2.05 -4.11 -17.83
C TYR A 146 -1.37 -4.94 -18.91
N SER A 147 -0.94 -6.16 -18.54
CA SER A 147 -0.52 -7.16 -19.51
C SER A 147 -1.72 -7.61 -20.38
N GLU A 148 -1.45 -8.08 -21.59
CA GLU A 148 -2.48 -8.71 -22.42
C GLU A 148 -3.16 -9.88 -21.67
N SER A 149 -2.38 -10.67 -20.95
CA SER A 149 -2.86 -11.79 -20.12
C SER A 149 -3.86 -11.33 -19.08
N ARG A 150 -3.54 -10.28 -18.33
CA ARG A 150 -4.44 -9.69 -17.33
C ARG A 150 -5.74 -9.18 -17.96
N LEU A 151 -5.66 -8.46 -19.08
CA LEU A 151 -6.86 -7.93 -19.76
C LEU A 151 -7.75 -9.07 -20.28
N ARG A 152 -7.17 -10.14 -20.84
CA ARG A 152 -7.93 -11.31 -21.28
C ARG A 152 -8.57 -12.05 -20.11
N MET A 153 -7.84 -12.23 -19.01
CA MET A 153 -8.36 -12.84 -17.79
C MET A 153 -9.49 -11.99 -17.18
N MET A 154 -9.34 -10.68 -17.14
CA MET A 154 -10.39 -9.76 -16.68
C MET A 154 -11.64 -9.87 -17.54
N GLY A 155 -11.53 -9.93 -18.87
CA GLY A 155 -12.66 -10.17 -19.78
C GLY A 155 -13.37 -11.50 -19.49
N TYR A 156 -12.61 -12.56 -19.26
CA TYR A 156 -13.16 -13.87 -18.88
C TYR A 156 -13.89 -13.81 -17.53
N VAL A 157 -13.29 -13.14 -16.53
CA VAL A 157 -13.89 -12.99 -15.21
C VAL A 157 -15.22 -12.24 -15.28
N LEU A 158 -15.27 -11.14 -15.99
CA LEU A 158 -16.48 -10.32 -16.11
C LEU A 158 -17.60 -11.05 -16.86
N TYR A 159 -17.27 -11.76 -17.93
CA TYR A 159 -18.26 -12.40 -18.78
C TYR A 159 -18.70 -13.77 -18.27
N GLU A 160 -17.75 -14.61 -17.83
CA GLU A 160 -18.05 -16.03 -17.53
C GLU A 160 -18.16 -16.31 -16.02
N LYS A 161 -17.44 -15.57 -15.18
CA LYS A 161 -17.22 -15.96 -13.78
C LYS A 161 -17.97 -15.10 -12.77
N MET A 162 -18.29 -13.86 -13.11
CA MET A 162 -18.98 -12.95 -12.22
C MET A 162 -20.47 -13.32 -12.12
N LYS A 163 -20.95 -13.58 -10.91
CA LYS A 163 -22.35 -13.78 -10.59
C LYS A 163 -22.82 -12.65 -9.70
N VAL A 164 -23.83 -11.92 -10.12
CA VAL A 164 -24.41 -10.81 -9.34
C VAL A 164 -25.68 -11.29 -8.65
N TYR A 165 -25.80 -10.94 -7.39
CA TYR A 165 -26.95 -11.23 -6.53
C TYR A 165 -27.55 -9.90 -6.05
N PRO A 166 -28.43 -9.25 -6.83
CA PRO A 166 -28.92 -7.90 -6.52
C PRO A 166 -29.67 -7.81 -5.21
N GLU A 167 -30.47 -8.83 -4.87
CA GLU A 167 -31.26 -8.88 -3.63
C GLU A 167 -30.38 -8.96 -2.37
N GLN A 168 -29.16 -9.53 -2.49
CA GLN A 168 -28.19 -9.67 -1.42
C GLN A 168 -27.15 -8.54 -1.44
N HIS A 169 -27.22 -7.61 -2.39
CA HIS A 169 -26.18 -6.59 -2.63
C HIS A 169 -24.78 -7.20 -2.71
N ALA A 170 -24.65 -8.31 -3.44
CA ALA A 170 -23.41 -9.08 -3.50
C ALA A 170 -23.05 -9.50 -4.92
N ALA A 171 -21.77 -9.65 -5.18
CA ALA A 171 -21.25 -10.31 -6.36
C ALA A 171 -20.21 -11.36 -5.96
N LEU A 172 -20.18 -12.47 -6.69
CA LEU A 172 -19.22 -13.55 -6.49
C LEU A 172 -18.38 -13.74 -7.75
N ILE A 173 -17.07 -13.76 -7.58
CA ILE A 173 -16.09 -14.11 -8.60
C ILE A 173 -15.31 -15.32 -8.10
N THR A 174 -15.21 -16.37 -8.91
CA THR A 174 -14.42 -17.55 -8.59
C THR A 174 -13.45 -17.85 -9.73
N LEU A 175 -12.18 -18.06 -9.40
CA LEU A 175 -11.14 -18.46 -10.33
C LEU A 175 -10.40 -19.67 -9.78
N SER A 176 -10.29 -20.74 -10.56
CA SER A 176 -9.41 -21.86 -10.24
C SER A 176 -7.97 -21.55 -10.67
N LEU A 177 -7.01 -22.27 -10.08
CA LEU A 177 -5.61 -22.17 -10.50
C LEU A 177 -5.41 -22.56 -11.97
N GLU A 178 -6.18 -23.56 -12.46
CA GLU A 178 -6.16 -23.98 -13.86
C GLU A 178 -6.62 -22.85 -14.79
N GLU A 179 -7.71 -22.16 -14.43
CA GLU A 179 -8.19 -21.00 -15.18
C GLU A 179 -7.17 -19.86 -15.20
N MET A 180 -6.55 -19.55 -14.06
CA MET A 180 -5.49 -18.54 -14.00
C MET A 180 -4.29 -18.91 -14.88
N ASN A 181 -3.83 -20.15 -14.82
CA ASN A 181 -2.72 -20.63 -15.64
C ASN A 181 -3.00 -20.56 -17.14
N ARG A 182 -4.27 -20.77 -17.56
CA ARG A 182 -4.69 -20.60 -18.96
C ARG A 182 -4.41 -19.20 -19.50
N PHE A 183 -4.43 -18.19 -18.63
CA PHE A 183 -4.13 -16.80 -18.99
C PHE A 183 -2.69 -16.39 -18.69
N HIS A 184 -1.79 -17.34 -18.40
CA HIS A 184 -0.40 -17.05 -18.02
C HIS A 184 -0.30 -16.07 -16.83
N TYR A 185 -1.15 -16.30 -15.82
CA TYR A 185 -1.22 -15.49 -14.62
C TYR A 185 0.15 -15.27 -13.98
N VAL A 186 0.40 -14.05 -13.57
CA VAL A 186 1.50 -13.68 -12.66
C VAL A 186 0.92 -13.03 -11.40
N THR A 187 1.65 -13.13 -10.30
CA THR A 187 1.23 -12.53 -9.01
C THR A 187 0.89 -11.05 -9.20
N GLY A 188 -0.29 -10.65 -8.73
CA GLY A 188 -0.80 -9.28 -8.89
C GLY A 188 -1.85 -9.12 -10.02
N ASP A 189 -1.94 -10.05 -10.98
CA ASP A 189 -2.88 -9.93 -12.11
C ASP A 189 -4.37 -9.95 -11.70
N THR A 190 -4.69 -10.46 -10.51
CA THR A 190 -6.07 -10.48 -9.98
C THR A 190 -6.40 -9.28 -9.08
N GLU A 191 -5.42 -8.42 -8.79
CA GLU A 191 -5.66 -7.24 -7.96
C GLU A 191 -6.73 -6.34 -8.57
N GLY A 192 -7.66 -5.87 -7.73
CA GLY A 192 -8.75 -5.00 -8.12
C GLY A 192 -9.93 -5.71 -8.81
N PHE A 193 -9.85 -7.01 -9.13
CA PHE A 193 -11.00 -7.74 -9.73
C PHE A 193 -12.21 -7.72 -8.80
N VAL A 194 -12.00 -7.79 -7.50
CA VAL A 194 -13.04 -7.69 -6.47
C VAL A 194 -13.80 -6.37 -6.50
N ASN A 195 -13.21 -5.30 -7.03
CA ASN A 195 -13.82 -3.98 -7.11
C ASN A 195 -14.63 -3.76 -8.40
N LEU A 196 -14.54 -4.67 -9.39
CA LEU A 196 -15.22 -4.52 -10.68
C LEU A 196 -16.76 -4.52 -10.58
N PRO A 197 -17.40 -5.23 -9.65
CA PRO A 197 -18.86 -5.24 -9.51
C PRO A 197 -19.41 -4.15 -8.57
N LEU A 198 -18.57 -3.29 -8.00
CA LEU A 198 -18.97 -2.26 -7.02
C LEU A 198 -19.58 -1.01 -7.65
#